data_7ede6820b1e7e4907faedfae47ebe3af
#
_entry.id   7ede6820b1e7e4907faedfae47ebe3af
#
_cell.length_a   1.000
_cell.length_b   1.000
_cell.length_c   1.000
_cell.angle_alpha   90.00
_cell.angle_beta   90.00
_cell.angle_gamma   90.00
#
_symmetry.space_group_name_H-M   'P 1'
#
loop_
_entity.id
_entity.type
_entity.pdbx_description
1 polymer ?
#
loop_
_entity_poly.entity_id
_entity_poly.type
_entity_poly.pdbx_seq_one_letter_code
_entity_poly.pdbx_strand_id
1 'polypeptide(L)'
;ALERLQQILLFRELEFPLKDIQKIVENPAFDRQKALEQQITLLTLKKQHLEDLIGLAQKIRSTGGMVMDFTAFDTQKIKKYTEQAKKEWGETPEYKEFEEKTAHKTEKEVKDMSSQLMDIVAAFGGMQSKDPADSEVQAQVKKLQEFIREHYYNCSKVILNQLGQMYGAGGAFTENINAAGGAGAAEFAQKAIEIYCN
;
A
#
# COMPACT_ATOMS: atom_id res chain seq x y z
N ALA A 1 31.35 -4.89 18.25
CA ALA A 1 31.26 -5.72 17.03
C ALA A 1 30.04 -6.66 17.07
N LEU A 2 29.81 -7.43 18.13
CA LEU A 2 28.71 -8.39 18.29
C LEU A 2 27.33 -7.70 18.28
N GLU A 3 27.18 -6.58 18.96
CA GLU A 3 25.90 -5.83 19.00
C GLU A 3 25.48 -5.31 17.61
N ARG A 4 26.46 -4.86 16.81
CA ARG A 4 26.20 -4.42 15.43
C ARG A 4 25.76 -5.58 14.54
N LEU A 5 26.35 -6.76 14.75
CA LEU A 5 25.92 -7.98 14.04
C LEU A 5 24.49 -8.38 14.39
N GLN A 6 24.11 -8.34 15.68
CA GLN A 6 22.75 -8.63 16.11
C GLN A 6 21.72 -7.70 15.46
N GLN A 7 22.04 -6.41 15.36
CA GLN A 7 21.15 -5.44 14.68
C GLN A 7 20.99 -5.75 13.19
N ILE A 8 22.10 -6.05 12.51
CA ILE A 8 22.05 -6.43 11.10
C ILE A 8 21.18 -7.68 10.90
N LEU A 9 21.31 -8.68 11.77
CA LEU A 9 20.53 -9.92 11.69
C LEU A 9 19.03 -9.66 11.94
N LEU A 10 18.67 -8.81 12.92
CA LEU A 10 17.28 -8.44 13.17
C LEU A 10 16.66 -7.71 11.97
N PHE A 11 17.37 -6.78 11.34
CA PHE A 11 16.88 -6.13 10.13
C PHE A 11 16.73 -7.12 8.97
N ARG A 12 17.61 -8.13 8.88
CA ARG A 12 17.50 -9.18 7.86
C ARG A 12 16.29 -10.08 8.06
N GLU A 13 15.95 -10.44 9.30
CA GLU A 13 14.71 -11.18 9.63
C GLU A 13 13.45 -10.40 9.23
N LEU A 14 13.55 -9.07 9.22
CA LEU A 14 12.50 -8.17 8.73
C LEU A 14 12.54 -7.95 7.21
N GLU A 15 13.41 -8.68 6.50
CA GLU A 15 13.56 -8.65 5.04
C GLU A 15 14.07 -7.31 4.48
N PHE A 16 14.74 -6.49 5.31
CA PHE A 16 15.37 -5.26 4.83
C PHE A 16 16.52 -5.58 3.87
N PRO A 17 16.61 -4.86 2.72
CA PRO A 17 17.73 -4.97 1.82
C PRO A 17 19.05 -4.59 2.50
N LEU A 18 20.13 -5.30 2.21
CA LEU A 18 21.45 -5.04 2.83
C LEU A 18 21.92 -3.59 2.65
N LYS A 19 21.60 -2.96 1.51
CA LYS A 19 21.95 -1.56 1.24
C LYS A 19 21.25 -0.60 2.21
N ASP A 20 20.01 -0.89 2.59
CA ASP A 20 19.26 -0.06 3.52
C ASP A 20 19.71 -0.31 4.95
N ILE A 21 20.02 -1.55 5.32
CA ILE A 21 20.64 -1.90 6.60
C ILE A 21 21.96 -1.16 6.77
N GLN A 22 22.79 -1.11 5.73
CA GLN A 22 24.06 -0.40 5.76
C GLN A 22 23.86 1.10 6.04
N LYS A 23 22.96 1.76 5.32
CA LYS A 23 22.64 3.19 5.51
C LYS A 23 22.14 3.48 6.93
N ILE A 24 21.26 2.61 7.45
CA ILE A 24 20.70 2.74 8.79
C ILE A 24 21.81 2.63 9.84
N VAL A 25 22.67 1.62 9.74
CA VAL A 25 23.70 1.33 10.75
C VAL A 25 24.92 2.27 10.66
N GLU A 26 25.13 2.89 9.50
CA GLU A 26 26.21 3.87 9.27
C GLU A 26 25.78 5.32 9.56
N ASN A 27 24.48 5.57 9.76
CA ASN A 27 23.97 6.90 10.07
C ASN A 27 24.45 7.36 11.45
N PRO A 28 25.17 8.50 11.58
CA PRO A 28 25.61 9.03 12.88
C PRO A 28 24.46 9.39 13.83
N ALA A 29 23.27 9.67 13.29
CA ALA A 29 22.05 9.96 14.05
C ALA A 29 21.22 8.69 14.35
N PHE A 30 21.77 7.49 14.15
CA PHE A 30 21.06 6.24 14.35
C PHE A 30 20.71 6.02 15.83
N ASP A 31 19.42 6.10 16.13
CA ASP A 31 18.88 5.77 17.44
C ASP A 31 18.56 4.27 17.51
N ARG A 32 19.45 3.54 18.20
CA ARG A 32 19.32 2.10 18.38
C ARG A 32 18.04 1.70 19.11
N GLN A 33 17.64 2.47 20.11
CA GLN A 33 16.46 2.14 20.92
C GLN A 33 15.19 2.30 20.11
N LYS A 34 15.06 3.39 19.39
CA LYS A 34 13.97 3.64 18.46
C LYS A 34 13.91 2.57 17.35
N ALA A 35 15.05 2.17 16.81
CA ALA A 35 15.11 1.10 15.80
C ALA A 35 14.63 -0.25 16.37
N LEU A 36 15.01 -0.61 17.58
CA LEU A 36 14.54 -1.83 18.26
C LEU A 36 13.03 -1.79 18.52
N GLU A 37 12.48 -0.67 18.94
CA GLU A 37 11.04 -0.49 19.13
C GLU A 37 10.27 -0.68 17.82
N GLN A 38 10.79 -0.13 16.72
CA GLN A 38 10.23 -0.33 15.39
C GLN A 38 10.29 -1.80 14.95
N GLN A 39 11.41 -2.48 15.21
CA GLN A 39 11.57 -3.90 14.90
C GLN A 39 10.62 -4.78 15.70
N ILE A 40 10.45 -4.52 17.00
CA ILE A 40 9.48 -5.22 17.86
C ILE A 40 8.06 -5.04 17.31
N THR A 41 7.71 -3.82 16.91
CA THR A 41 6.39 -3.52 16.32
C THR A 41 6.16 -4.33 15.05
N LEU A 42 7.13 -4.35 14.12
CA LEU A 42 7.03 -5.10 12.86
C LEU A 42 6.96 -6.61 13.09
N LEU A 43 7.74 -7.16 14.03
CA LEU A 43 7.69 -8.58 14.39
C LEU A 43 6.35 -8.95 15.01
N THR A 44 5.78 -8.08 15.84
CA THR A 44 4.44 -8.27 16.42
C THR A 44 3.36 -8.30 15.35
N LEU A 45 3.44 -7.42 14.35
CA LEU A 45 2.53 -7.41 13.20
C LEU A 45 2.67 -8.67 12.33
N LYS A 46 3.90 -9.13 12.05
CA LYS A 46 4.14 -10.41 11.34
C LYS A 46 3.57 -11.60 12.12
N LYS A 47 3.78 -11.64 13.42
CA LYS A 47 3.21 -12.68 14.29
C LYS A 47 1.68 -12.71 14.19
N GLN A 48 1.03 -11.56 14.34
CA GLN A 48 -0.44 -11.46 14.25
C GLN A 48 -0.95 -11.93 12.89
N HIS A 49 -0.31 -11.52 11.79
CA HIS A 49 -0.68 -11.97 10.46
C HIS A 49 -0.55 -13.51 10.30
N LEU A 50 0.52 -14.10 10.82
CA LEU A 50 0.68 -15.55 10.80
C LEU A 50 -0.40 -16.27 11.65
N GLU A 51 -0.76 -15.72 12.81
CA GLU A 51 -1.84 -16.25 13.65
C GLU A 51 -3.20 -16.20 12.94
N ASP A 52 -3.50 -15.11 12.23
CA ASP A 52 -4.72 -14.97 11.42
C ASP A 52 -4.76 -15.99 10.27
N LEU A 53 -3.64 -16.20 9.56
CA LEU A 53 -3.52 -17.21 8.50
C LEU A 53 -3.66 -18.64 9.04
N ILE A 54 -3.06 -18.93 10.19
CA ILE A 54 -3.21 -20.24 10.87
C ILE A 54 -4.68 -20.47 11.23
N GLY A 55 -5.33 -19.46 11.81
CA GLY A 55 -6.74 -19.53 12.16
C GLY A 55 -7.64 -19.78 10.95
N LEU A 56 -7.39 -19.10 9.84
CA LEU A 56 -8.11 -19.32 8.58
C LEU A 56 -7.89 -20.76 8.06
N ALA A 57 -6.64 -21.22 8.02
CA ALA A 57 -6.32 -22.59 7.58
C ALA A 57 -6.97 -23.67 8.45
N GLN A 58 -7.02 -23.47 9.76
CA GLN A 58 -7.71 -24.36 10.70
C GLN A 58 -9.22 -24.37 10.46
N LYS A 59 -9.85 -23.23 10.21
CA LYS A 59 -11.27 -23.14 9.86
C LYS A 59 -11.57 -23.88 8.57
N ILE A 60 -10.81 -23.66 7.50
CA ILE A 60 -10.97 -24.35 6.22
C ILE A 60 -10.86 -25.87 6.41
N ARG A 61 -9.86 -26.32 7.19
CA ARG A 61 -9.68 -27.74 7.50
C ARG A 61 -10.87 -28.35 8.25
N SER A 62 -11.45 -27.63 9.21
CA SER A 62 -12.54 -28.15 10.04
C SER A 62 -13.87 -28.15 9.33
N THR A 63 -14.11 -27.23 8.39
CA THR A 63 -15.38 -27.09 7.67
C THR A 63 -15.44 -27.87 6.36
N GLY A 64 -14.28 -28.38 5.87
CA GLY A 64 -14.21 -29.15 4.61
C GLY A 64 -14.63 -28.34 3.37
N GLY A 65 -14.77 -27.02 3.47
CA GLY A 65 -15.26 -26.16 2.41
C GLY A 65 -14.82 -24.70 2.53
N MET A 66 -15.22 -23.91 1.54
CA MET A 66 -14.93 -22.49 1.44
C MET A 66 -15.55 -21.74 2.63
N VAL A 67 -14.74 -21.19 3.51
CA VAL A 67 -15.18 -20.26 4.57
C VAL A 67 -15.16 -18.87 3.97
N MET A 68 -16.33 -18.27 3.73
CA MET A 68 -16.44 -16.85 3.39
C MET A 68 -16.25 -15.99 4.64
N ASP A 69 -15.08 -16.09 5.27
CA ASP A 69 -14.71 -15.26 6.39
C ASP A 69 -13.65 -14.25 5.92
N PHE A 70 -14.10 -13.07 5.54
CA PHE A 70 -13.25 -11.96 5.10
C PHE A 70 -12.72 -11.14 6.27
N THR A 71 -12.93 -11.55 7.52
CA THR A 71 -12.40 -10.85 8.72
C THR A 71 -10.87 -10.87 8.77
N ALA A 72 -10.21 -11.84 8.11
CA ALA A 72 -8.76 -11.82 7.89
C ALA A 72 -8.30 -10.61 7.04
N PHE A 73 -9.23 -9.92 6.36
CA PHE A 73 -8.99 -8.74 5.50
C PHE A 73 -9.58 -7.45 6.08
N ASP A 74 -9.81 -7.41 7.39
CA ASP A 74 -10.42 -6.27 8.07
C ASP A 74 -9.59 -4.97 7.92
N THR A 75 -10.30 -3.83 7.98
CA THR A 75 -9.77 -2.44 7.88
C THR A 75 -8.62 -2.13 8.85
N GLN A 76 -8.46 -2.89 9.93
CA GLN A 76 -7.29 -2.79 10.80
C GLN A 76 -5.97 -3.13 10.09
N LYS A 77 -5.97 -4.04 9.11
CA LYS A 77 -4.79 -4.31 8.28
C LYS A 77 -4.46 -3.14 7.38
N ILE A 78 -5.46 -2.49 6.77
CA ILE A 78 -5.26 -1.28 5.96
C ILE A 78 -4.66 -0.15 6.82
N LYS A 79 -5.17 0.07 8.04
CA LYS A 79 -4.60 1.03 9.00
C LYS A 79 -3.13 0.69 9.33
N LYS A 80 -2.82 -0.57 9.60
CA LYS A 80 -1.46 -1.04 9.91
C LYS A 80 -0.52 -0.91 8.70
N TYR A 81 -0.97 -1.22 7.49
CA TYR A 81 -0.20 -0.99 6.26
C TYR A 81 0.01 0.51 6.00
N THR A 82 -0.99 1.35 6.29
CA THR A 82 -0.85 2.81 6.20
C THR A 82 0.18 3.33 7.20
N GLU A 83 0.19 2.82 8.43
CA GLU A 83 1.20 3.16 9.43
C GLU A 83 2.60 2.65 9.06
N GLN A 84 2.69 1.51 8.41
CA GLN A 84 3.95 0.95 7.92
C GLN A 84 4.47 1.78 6.73
N ALA A 85 3.63 2.11 5.77
CA ALA A 85 3.94 3.06 4.69
C ALA A 85 4.34 4.42 5.26
N LYS A 86 3.65 4.90 6.31
CA LYS A 86 3.99 6.11 7.05
C LYS A 86 5.41 6.09 7.60
N LYS A 87 5.88 4.97 8.11
CA LYS A 87 7.25 4.83 8.63
C LYS A 87 8.30 4.70 7.51
N GLU A 88 7.96 4.08 6.41
CA GLU A 88 8.87 3.90 5.26
C GLU A 88 8.98 5.16 4.40
N TRP A 89 7.89 5.95 4.30
CA TRP A 89 7.79 7.13 3.43
C TRP A 89 7.71 8.45 4.21
N GLY A 90 7.74 8.42 5.54
CA GLY A 90 7.52 9.56 6.43
C GLY A 90 8.51 10.72 6.29
N GLU A 91 9.60 10.56 5.52
CA GLU A 91 10.56 11.61 5.19
C GLU A 91 10.43 12.09 3.74
N THR A 92 9.52 11.52 2.94
CA THR A 92 9.30 11.98 1.56
C THR A 92 8.50 13.27 1.52
N PRO A 93 8.75 14.17 0.55
CA PRO A 93 7.96 15.39 0.37
C PRO A 93 6.46 15.08 0.19
N GLU A 94 6.13 14.00 -0.51
CA GLU A 94 4.77 13.55 -0.78
C GLU A 94 4.04 13.15 0.50
N TYR A 95 4.73 12.50 1.43
CA TYR A 95 4.13 12.12 2.71
C TYR A 95 3.86 13.34 3.59
N LYS A 96 4.79 14.30 3.65
CA LYS A 96 4.59 15.56 4.39
C LYS A 96 3.41 16.34 3.84
N GLU A 97 3.29 16.43 2.52
CA GLU A 97 2.16 17.08 1.86
C GLU A 97 0.84 16.37 2.16
N PHE A 98 0.84 15.03 2.20
CA PHE A 98 -0.32 14.24 2.62
C PHE A 98 -0.72 14.54 4.07
N GLU A 99 0.24 14.56 5.01
CA GLU A 99 -0.02 14.92 6.41
C GLU A 99 -0.63 16.33 6.52
N GLU A 100 -0.07 17.32 5.83
CA GLU A 100 -0.58 18.69 5.83
C GLU A 100 -2.01 18.77 5.31
N LYS A 101 -2.32 18.09 4.21
CA LYS A 101 -3.66 18.07 3.59
C LYS A 101 -4.70 17.30 4.41
N THR A 102 -4.28 16.39 5.26
CA THR A 102 -5.19 15.55 6.08
C THR A 102 -5.25 15.96 7.54
N ALA A 103 -4.31 16.77 8.04
CA ALA A 103 -4.20 17.17 9.45
C ALA A 103 -5.47 17.78 10.06
N HIS A 104 -6.28 18.43 9.25
CA HIS A 104 -7.52 19.08 9.68
C HIS A 104 -8.80 18.31 9.33
N LYS A 105 -8.67 17.12 8.72
CA LYS A 105 -9.80 16.28 8.31
C LYS A 105 -10.23 15.33 9.43
N THR A 106 -11.52 15.16 9.56
CA THR A 106 -12.10 14.17 10.47
C THR A 106 -11.89 12.76 9.92
N GLU A 107 -11.96 11.74 10.78
CA GLU A 107 -11.88 10.33 10.34
C GLU A 107 -12.93 9.99 9.28
N LYS A 108 -14.11 10.59 9.36
CA LYS A 108 -15.17 10.42 8.36
C LYS A 108 -14.76 10.99 7.01
N GLU A 109 -14.24 12.21 6.96
CA GLU A 109 -13.78 12.85 5.73
C GLU A 109 -12.62 12.08 5.08
N VAL A 110 -11.68 11.57 5.87
CA VAL A 110 -10.60 10.73 5.35
C VAL A 110 -11.13 9.42 4.78
N LYS A 111 -12.13 8.82 5.42
CA LYS A 111 -12.79 7.60 4.94
C LYS A 111 -13.56 7.85 3.64
N ASP A 112 -14.32 8.94 3.59
CA ASP A 112 -15.08 9.33 2.40
C ASP A 112 -14.14 9.61 1.20
N MET A 113 -13.02 10.27 1.45
CA MET A 113 -11.97 10.52 0.47
C MET A 113 -11.34 9.22 -0.05
N SER A 114 -11.06 8.27 0.84
CA SER A 114 -10.53 6.95 0.46
C SER A 114 -11.55 6.14 -0.37
N SER A 115 -12.84 6.24 -0.04
CA SER A 115 -13.91 5.61 -0.80
C SER A 115 -14.01 6.20 -2.20
N GLN A 116 -13.96 7.53 -2.33
CA GLN A 116 -14.00 8.21 -3.63
C GLN A 116 -12.78 7.85 -4.51
N LEU A 117 -11.60 7.74 -3.91
CA LEU A 117 -10.42 7.27 -4.63
C LEU A 117 -10.65 5.85 -5.18
N MET A 118 -11.18 4.96 -4.34
CA MET A 118 -11.47 3.59 -4.74
C MET A 118 -12.51 3.55 -5.87
N ASP A 119 -13.56 4.37 -5.82
CA ASP A 119 -14.58 4.47 -6.89
C ASP A 119 -13.94 4.91 -8.22
N ILE A 120 -13.00 5.88 -8.17
CA ILE A 120 -12.27 6.34 -9.36
C ILE A 120 -11.43 5.22 -9.97
N VAL A 121 -10.75 4.43 -9.13
CA VAL A 121 -9.92 3.32 -9.60
C VAL A 121 -10.79 2.14 -10.06
N ALA A 122 -11.86 1.83 -9.35
CA ALA A 122 -12.81 0.77 -9.72
C ALA A 122 -13.48 1.02 -11.08
N ALA A 123 -13.66 2.29 -11.47
CA ALA A 123 -14.27 2.65 -12.76
C ALA A 123 -13.48 2.12 -13.98
N PHE A 124 -12.18 1.84 -13.84
CA PHE A 124 -11.39 1.19 -14.88
C PHE A 124 -11.92 -0.21 -15.21
N GLY A 125 -12.56 -0.88 -14.26
CA GLY A 125 -13.19 -2.17 -14.49
C GLY A 125 -14.27 -2.15 -15.56
N GLY A 126 -15.09 -1.10 -15.61
CA GLY A 126 -16.10 -0.90 -16.66
C GLY A 126 -15.54 -0.51 -18.03
N MET A 127 -14.23 -0.21 -18.10
CA MET A 127 -13.55 0.25 -19.31
C MET A 127 -12.65 -0.83 -19.96
N GLN A 128 -12.60 -2.03 -19.40
CA GLN A 128 -11.67 -3.09 -19.83
C GLN A 128 -11.90 -3.57 -21.29
N SER A 129 -13.07 -3.31 -21.86
CA SER A 129 -13.38 -3.61 -23.26
C SER A 129 -12.78 -2.58 -24.25
N LYS A 130 -12.28 -1.45 -23.75
CA LYS A 130 -11.69 -0.37 -24.54
C LYS A 130 -10.17 -0.54 -24.65
N ASP A 131 -9.56 0.15 -25.60
CA ASP A 131 -8.11 0.28 -25.64
C ASP A 131 -7.65 1.14 -24.45
N PRO A 132 -6.61 0.74 -23.70
CA PRO A 132 -6.03 1.59 -22.65
C PRO A 132 -5.60 2.98 -23.12
N ALA A 133 -5.31 3.17 -24.41
CA ALA A 133 -5.01 4.46 -25.02
C ALA A 133 -6.25 5.28 -25.43
N ASP A 134 -7.45 4.73 -25.30
CA ASP A 134 -8.70 5.42 -25.63
C ASP A 134 -8.84 6.72 -24.84
N SER A 135 -9.38 7.75 -25.50
CA SER A 135 -9.51 9.09 -24.90
C SER A 135 -10.33 9.12 -23.60
N GLU A 136 -11.36 8.28 -23.48
CA GLU A 136 -12.15 8.19 -22.26
C GLU A 136 -11.35 7.50 -21.12
N VAL A 137 -10.57 6.47 -21.46
CA VAL A 137 -9.71 5.79 -20.50
C VAL A 137 -8.61 6.76 -20.02
N GLN A 138 -8.01 7.51 -20.93
CA GLN A 138 -6.99 8.50 -20.60
C GLN A 138 -7.57 9.69 -19.79
N ALA A 139 -8.82 10.07 -20.04
CA ALA A 139 -9.53 11.03 -19.21
C ALA A 139 -9.77 10.51 -17.78
N GLN A 140 -10.04 9.20 -17.63
CA GLN A 140 -10.16 8.58 -16.30
C GLN A 140 -8.81 8.56 -15.56
N VAL A 141 -7.69 8.31 -16.24
CA VAL A 141 -6.35 8.42 -15.64
C VAL A 141 -6.07 9.84 -15.18
N LYS A 142 -6.40 10.83 -16.02
CA LYS A 142 -6.28 12.25 -15.66
C LYS A 142 -7.10 12.59 -14.41
N LYS A 143 -8.36 12.13 -14.34
CA LYS A 143 -9.23 12.29 -13.17
C LYS A 143 -8.61 11.69 -11.91
N LEU A 144 -8.02 10.50 -12.01
CA LEU A 144 -7.30 9.86 -10.91
C LEU A 144 -6.13 10.73 -10.43
N GLN A 145 -5.31 11.23 -11.36
CA GLN A 145 -4.17 12.08 -11.03
C GLN A 145 -4.59 13.38 -10.35
N GLU A 146 -5.63 14.04 -10.89
CA GLU A 146 -6.17 15.29 -10.34
C GLU A 146 -6.74 15.09 -8.94
N PHE A 147 -7.48 14.01 -8.72
CA PHE A 147 -8.02 13.67 -7.41
C PHE A 147 -6.91 13.44 -6.38
N ILE A 148 -5.85 12.68 -6.74
CA ILE A 148 -4.70 12.48 -5.86
C ILE A 148 -4.00 13.82 -5.57
N ARG A 149 -3.83 14.68 -6.59
CA ARG A 149 -3.24 16.00 -6.43
C ARG A 149 -4.00 16.90 -5.46
N GLU A 150 -5.31 16.88 -5.56
CA GLU A 150 -6.17 17.74 -4.75
C GLU A 150 -6.20 17.29 -3.29
N HIS A 151 -6.31 15.98 -3.07
CA HIS A 151 -6.66 15.44 -1.76
C HIS A 151 -5.51 14.82 -0.99
N TYR A 152 -4.46 14.35 -1.67
CA TYR A 152 -3.36 13.62 -1.03
C TYR A 152 -2.03 14.36 -1.13
N TYR A 153 -1.43 14.41 -2.30
CA TYR A 153 -0.11 15.02 -2.54
C TYR A 153 0.08 15.37 -4.00
N ASN A 154 1.12 16.16 -4.32
CA ASN A 154 1.45 16.53 -5.69
C ASN A 154 1.88 15.30 -6.50
N CYS A 155 0.92 14.71 -7.21
CA CYS A 155 1.12 13.51 -8.00
C CYS A 155 1.70 13.85 -9.38
N SER A 156 3.02 13.79 -9.52
CA SER A 156 3.69 13.89 -10.83
C SER A 156 3.38 12.65 -11.69
N LYS A 157 3.65 12.72 -13.00
CA LYS A 157 3.54 11.55 -13.88
C LYS A 157 4.43 10.38 -13.43
N VAL A 158 5.62 10.68 -12.87
CA VAL A 158 6.54 9.67 -12.34
C VAL A 158 5.91 8.93 -11.16
N ILE A 159 5.34 9.67 -10.22
CA ILE A 159 4.67 9.10 -9.04
C ILE A 159 3.42 8.32 -9.46
N LEU A 160 2.63 8.86 -10.38
CA LEU A 160 1.44 8.18 -10.90
C LEU A 160 1.80 6.86 -11.58
N ASN A 161 2.90 6.82 -12.35
CA ASN A 161 3.38 5.59 -12.98
C ASN A 161 3.80 4.55 -11.93
N GLN A 162 4.49 4.95 -10.86
CA GLN A 162 4.83 4.06 -9.75
C GLN A 162 3.59 3.50 -9.06
N LEU A 163 2.55 4.32 -8.84
CA LEU A 163 1.25 3.86 -8.33
C LEU A 163 0.61 2.85 -9.27
N GLY A 164 0.61 3.11 -10.58
CA GLY A 164 0.10 2.17 -11.58
C GLY A 164 0.80 0.82 -11.53
N GLN A 165 2.12 0.81 -11.38
CA GLN A 165 2.89 -0.43 -11.19
C GLN A 165 2.49 -1.17 -9.93
N MET A 166 2.25 -0.47 -8.81
CA MET A 166 1.76 -1.10 -7.58
C MET A 166 0.37 -1.71 -7.74
N TYR A 167 -0.51 -1.13 -8.57
CA TYR A 167 -1.85 -1.66 -8.81
C TYR A 167 -1.79 -3.04 -9.48
N GLY A 168 -0.91 -3.24 -10.45
CA GLY A 168 -0.78 -4.50 -11.17
C GLY A 168 0.24 -5.49 -10.61
N ALA A 169 0.98 -5.13 -9.55
CA ALA A 169 2.04 -5.97 -8.99
C ALA A 169 1.56 -7.20 -8.19
N GLY A 170 0.26 -7.34 -8.00
CA GLY A 170 -0.32 -8.36 -7.12
C GLY A 170 -0.42 -7.93 -5.66
N GLY A 171 -1.02 -8.78 -4.83
CA GLY A 171 -1.21 -8.53 -3.40
C GLY A 171 -2.44 -7.68 -3.09
N ALA A 172 -2.50 -7.14 -1.87
CA ALA A 172 -3.70 -6.52 -1.32
C ALA A 172 -4.26 -5.33 -2.14
N PHE A 173 -3.40 -4.55 -2.79
CA PHE A 173 -3.84 -3.44 -3.64
C PHE A 173 -4.57 -3.95 -4.89
N THR A 174 -3.95 -4.89 -5.61
CA THR A 174 -4.55 -5.52 -6.80
C THR A 174 -5.87 -6.21 -6.45
N GLU A 175 -5.90 -6.94 -5.34
CA GLU A 175 -7.08 -7.65 -4.86
C GLU A 175 -8.23 -6.69 -4.53
N ASN A 176 -7.96 -5.59 -3.83
CA ASN A 176 -8.96 -4.58 -3.48
C ASN A 176 -9.52 -3.87 -4.73
N ILE A 177 -8.67 -3.53 -5.68
CA ILE A 177 -9.08 -2.89 -6.93
C ILE A 177 -9.93 -3.86 -7.76
N ASN A 178 -9.51 -5.12 -7.88
CA ASN A 178 -10.25 -6.14 -8.61
C ASN A 178 -11.55 -6.53 -7.91
N ALA A 179 -11.62 -6.46 -6.58
CA ALA A 179 -12.87 -6.67 -5.84
C ALA A 179 -13.89 -5.55 -6.11
N ALA A 180 -13.44 -4.31 -6.25
CA ALA A 180 -14.28 -3.15 -6.47
C ALA A 180 -14.65 -2.95 -7.96
N GLY A 181 -13.70 -3.15 -8.88
CA GLY A 181 -13.83 -2.88 -10.31
C GLY A 181 -14.07 -4.14 -11.18
N GLY A 182 -14.00 -5.33 -10.59
CA GLY A 182 -14.04 -6.61 -11.32
C GLY A 182 -12.65 -7.13 -11.68
N ALA A 183 -12.57 -8.42 -11.96
CA ALA A 183 -11.31 -9.09 -12.28
C ALA A 183 -10.58 -8.41 -13.46
N GLY A 184 -9.29 -8.14 -13.31
CA GLY A 184 -8.46 -7.48 -14.31
C GLY A 184 -8.52 -5.94 -14.31
N ALA A 185 -9.32 -5.33 -13.42
CA ALA A 185 -9.42 -3.86 -13.33
C ALA A 185 -8.09 -3.21 -12.94
N ALA A 186 -7.35 -3.84 -12.03
CA ALA A 186 -6.06 -3.34 -11.57
C ALA A 186 -5.00 -3.35 -12.67
N GLU A 187 -4.89 -4.44 -13.40
CA GLU A 187 -3.96 -4.62 -14.51
C GLU A 187 -4.31 -3.71 -15.69
N PHE A 188 -5.60 -3.49 -15.92
CA PHE A 188 -6.06 -2.54 -16.94
C PHE A 188 -5.72 -1.10 -16.55
N ALA A 189 -5.97 -0.71 -15.29
CA ALA A 189 -5.60 0.60 -14.77
C ALA A 189 -4.09 0.84 -14.86
N GLN A 190 -3.26 -0.15 -14.52
CA GLN A 190 -1.80 -0.08 -14.69
C GLN A 190 -1.42 0.28 -16.12
N LYS A 191 -1.93 -0.46 -17.12
CA LYS A 191 -1.63 -0.23 -18.53
C LYS A 191 -2.05 1.16 -18.99
N ALA A 192 -3.24 1.60 -18.59
CA ALA A 192 -3.74 2.93 -18.93
C ALA A 192 -2.87 4.05 -18.32
N ILE A 193 -2.45 3.89 -17.07
CA ILE A 193 -1.57 4.84 -16.38
C ILE A 193 -0.19 4.90 -17.06
N GLU A 194 0.36 3.75 -17.43
CA GLU A 194 1.67 3.67 -18.12
C GLU A 194 1.63 4.45 -19.43
N ILE A 195 0.57 4.29 -20.25
CA ILE A 195 0.39 5.04 -21.50
C ILE A 195 0.25 6.55 -21.24
N TYR A 196 -0.51 6.94 -20.21
CA TYR A 196 -0.70 8.34 -19.84
C TYR A 196 0.59 9.03 -19.40
N CYS A 197 1.48 8.28 -18.77
CA CYS A 197 2.72 8.81 -18.21
C CYS A 197 3.87 8.92 -19.22
N ASN A 198 3.85 8.11 -20.28
CA ASN A 198 4.82 8.17 -21.39
C ASN A 198 4.51 9.34 -22.31
#